data_e5e730dc21c733343e439285a8494a69
#
_entry.id   e5e730dc21c733343e439285a8494a69
#
_cell.length_a   1.000
_cell.length_b   1.000
_cell.length_c   1.000
_cell.angle_alpha   90.00
_cell.angle_beta   90.00
_cell.angle_gamma   90.00
#
_symmetry.space_group_name_H-M   'P 1'
#
loop_
_entity.id
_entity.type
_entity.pdbx_description
1 polymer ?
#
loop_
_entity_poly.entity_id
_entity_poly.type
_entity_poly.pdbx_seq_one_letter_code
_entity_poly.pdbx_strand_id
1 'polypeptide(L)'
;LLDHTDATLAALKRLRAHGISVALDDFGTGYSSLRYLRAFPFDRVKIDAAFVGELPSDEGAGAIVRAICNLCQAFSLSVTAEGIETDPQRVFVKEAGCSFGQGYLFAAPMPLESFMAYLDQMRAA
;
A
#
# COMPACT_ATOMS: atom_id res chain seq x y z
N LEU A 1 3.18 14.68 -8.21
CA LEU A 1 1.83 15.17 -8.57
C LEU A 1 1.41 14.58 -9.89
N LEU A 2 0.32 13.79 -9.87
CA LEU A 2 -0.26 13.26 -11.09
C LEU A 2 -1.10 14.34 -11.77
N ASP A 3 -0.74 14.66 -13.01
CA ASP A 3 -1.58 15.50 -13.84
C ASP A 3 -2.70 14.67 -14.47
N HIS A 4 -3.89 15.21 -14.40
CA HIS A 4 -5.08 14.62 -15.01
C HIS A 4 -5.04 14.78 -16.54
N THR A 5 -4.07 14.17 -17.19
CA THR A 5 -3.92 14.29 -18.64
C THR A 5 -4.20 12.94 -19.32
N ASP A 6 -4.69 13.02 -20.54
CA ASP A 6 -4.84 11.82 -21.40
C ASP A 6 -3.51 11.13 -21.62
N ALA A 7 -2.41 11.88 -21.63
CA ALA A 7 -1.06 11.33 -21.75
C ALA A 7 -0.69 10.46 -20.54
N THR A 8 -0.99 10.92 -19.32
CA THR A 8 -0.74 10.14 -18.09
C THR A 8 -1.56 8.85 -18.09
N LEU A 9 -2.84 8.94 -18.43
CA LEU A 9 -3.71 7.78 -18.51
C LEU A 9 -3.21 6.77 -19.55
N ALA A 10 -2.80 7.24 -20.73
CA ALA A 10 -2.25 6.39 -21.78
C ALA A 10 -0.95 5.71 -21.32
N ALA A 11 -0.07 6.43 -20.63
CA ALA A 11 1.18 5.87 -20.10
C ALA A 11 0.91 4.77 -19.07
N LEU A 12 -0.01 4.99 -18.13
CA LEU A 12 -0.38 3.97 -17.14
C LEU A 12 -0.98 2.72 -17.78
N LYS A 13 -1.85 2.89 -18.76
CA LYS A 13 -2.43 1.77 -19.51
C LYS A 13 -1.35 0.97 -20.25
N ARG A 14 -0.36 1.65 -20.83
CA ARG A 14 0.76 0.98 -21.51
C ARG A 14 1.61 0.18 -20.53
N LEU A 15 1.92 0.73 -19.36
CA LEU A 15 2.66 0.00 -18.33
C LEU A 15 1.94 -1.27 -17.92
N ARG A 16 0.64 -1.17 -17.66
CA ARG A 16 -0.17 -2.33 -17.27
C ARG A 16 -0.25 -3.37 -18.39
N ALA A 17 -0.33 -2.94 -19.64
CA ALA A 17 -0.33 -3.84 -20.80
C ALA A 17 0.97 -4.66 -20.91
N HIS A 18 2.08 -4.15 -20.37
CA HIS A 18 3.36 -4.86 -20.28
C HIS A 18 3.50 -5.72 -19.02
N GLY A 19 2.43 -5.92 -18.26
CA GLY A 19 2.45 -6.70 -17.03
C GLY A 19 3.03 -5.98 -15.82
N ILE A 20 3.18 -4.66 -15.90
CA ILE A 20 3.68 -3.85 -14.77
C ILE A 20 2.51 -3.45 -13.88
N SER A 21 2.63 -3.78 -12.59
CA SER A 21 1.66 -3.37 -11.57
C SER A 21 1.89 -1.92 -11.17
N VAL A 22 0.80 -1.15 -11.09
CA VAL A 22 0.86 0.28 -10.75
C VAL A 22 0.23 0.50 -9.39
N ALA A 23 0.99 1.12 -8.50
CA ALA A 23 0.55 1.44 -7.14
C ALA A 23 0.38 2.94 -6.96
N LEU A 24 -0.68 3.33 -6.25
CA LEU A 24 -0.86 4.70 -5.79
C LEU A 24 -0.27 4.82 -4.38
N ASP A 25 0.75 5.64 -4.26
CA ASP A 25 1.49 5.84 -3.01
C ASP A 25 0.91 6.98 -2.18
N ASP A 26 1.24 6.98 -0.87
CA ASP A 26 0.86 8.02 0.09
C ASP A 26 -0.65 8.30 0.14
N PHE A 27 -1.47 7.26 -0.02
CA PHE A 27 -2.92 7.42 -0.01
C PHE A 27 -3.42 7.89 1.35
N GLY A 28 -4.29 8.89 1.33
CA GLY A 28 -4.87 9.50 2.52
C GLY A 28 -4.18 10.80 2.95
N THR A 29 -3.04 11.16 2.36
CA THR A 29 -2.26 12.34 2.74
C THR A 29 -2.58 13.60 1.91
N GLY A 30 -3.45 13.51 0.88
CA GLY A 30 -3.77 14.62 0.01
C GLY A 30 -5.22 14.63 -0.47
N TYR A 31 -5.68 15.81 -0.87
CA TYR A 31 -7.07 16.04 -1.29
C TYR A 31 -7.47 15.30 -2.58
N SER A 32 -6.50 14.90 -3.40
CA SER A 32 -6.74 14.38 -4.74
C SER A 32 -6.77 12.86 -4.84
N SER A 33 -6.47 12.14 -3.75
CA SER A 33 -6.30 10.68 -3.77
C SER A 33 -7.52 9.92 -4.27
N LEU A 34 -8.71 10.27 -3.78
CA LEU A 34 -9.97 9.62 -4.21
C LEU A 34 -10.26 9.85 -5.69
N ARG A 35 -9.94 11.04 -6.18
CA ARG A 35 -10.13 11.40 -7.58
C ARG A 35 -9.26 10.54 -8.50
N TYR A 36 -8.02 10.29 -8.10
CA TYR A 36 -7.10 9.46 -8.86
C TYR A 36 -7.53 7.99 -8.91
N LEU A 37 -8.05 7.44 -7.82
CA LEU A 37 -8.57 6.07 -7.81
C LEU A 37 -9.63 5.85 -8.88
N ARG A 38 -10.46 6.85 -9.10
CA ARG A 38 -11.54 6.76 -10.08
C ARG A 38 -11.06 7.02 -11.50
N ALA A 39 -10.07 7.88 -11.67
CA ALA A 39 -9.62 8.36 -12.97
C ALA A 39 -8.56 7.46 -13.62
N PHE A 40 -7.70 6.81 -12.84
CA PHE A 40 -6.55 6.07 -13.34
C PHE A 40 -6.60 4.59 -12.98
N PRO A 41 -6.03 3.71 -13.83
CA PRO A 41 -6.03 2.27 -13.59
C PRO A 41 -4.89 1.87 -12.64
N PHE A 42 -5.16 1.80 -11.35
CA PHE A 42 -4.23 1.28 -10.35
C PHE A 42 -4.51 -0.20 -10.07
N ASP A 43 -3.49 -0.91 -9.63
CA ASP A 43 -3.57 -2.29 -9.14
C ASP A 43 -3.53 -2.35 -7.62
N ARG A 44 -2.88 -1.36 -6.99
CA ARG A 44 -2.62 -1.34 -5.56
C ARG A 44 -2.64 0.07 -5.01
N VAL A 45 -3.05 0.17 -3.76
CA VAL A 45 -2.96 1.40 -2.97
C VAL A 45 -2.03 1.14 -1.78
N LYS A 46 -1.18 2.10 -1.46
CA LYS A 46 -0.29 2.04 -0.31
C LYS A 46 -0.75 3.04 0.74
N ILE A 47 -1.03 2.55 1.96
CA ILE A 47 -1.40 3.39 3.10
C ILE A 47 -0.12 3.92 3.72
N ASP A 48 -0.06 5.25 3.87
CA ASP A 48 1.09 5.97 4.43
C ASP A 48 1.40 5.49 5.85
N ALA A 49 2.70 5.40 6.14
CA ALA A 49 3.24 5.08 7.45
C ALA A 49 2.74 6.00 8.58
N ALA A 50 2.37 7.24 8.26
CA ALA A 50 1.83 8.18 9.25
C ALA A 50 0.55 7.66 9.92
N PHE A 51 -0.33 6.98 9.17
CA PHE A 51 -1.53 6.37 9.74
C PHE A 51 -1.22 5.08 10.49
N VAL A 52 -0.37 4.24 9.92
CA VAL A 52 0.00 2.96 10.52
C VAL A 52 0.76 3.17 11.85
N GLY A 53 1.59 4.20 11.92
CA GLY A 53 2.35 4.53 13.13
C GLY A 53 1.50 4.85 14.36
N GLU A 54 0.29 5.34 14.14
CA GLU A 54 -0.65 5.68 15.21
C GLU A 54 -1.55 4.51 15.66
N LEU A 55 -1.44 3.36 14.96
CA LEU A 55 -2.23 2.17 15.28
C LEU A 55 -1.60 1.37 16.43
N PRO A 56 -2.40 0.66 17.20
CA PRO A 56 -3.87 0.61 17.19
C PRO A 56 -4.54 1.65 18.08
N SER A 57 -3.77 2.46 18.79
CA SER A 57 -4.27 3.32 19.88
C SER A 57 -5.09 4.51 19.42
N ASP A 58 -4.82 5.06 18.24
CA ASP A 58 -5.59 6.20 17.70
C ASP A 58 -6.81 5.69 16.92
N GLU A 59 -8.00 6.00 17.45
CA GLU A 59 -9.25 5.57 16.84
C GLU A 59 -9.48 6.22 15.45
N GLY A 60 -9.06 7.47 15.30
CA GLY A 60 -9.18 8.19 14.03
C GLY A 60 -8.33 7.55 12.94
N ALA A 61 -7.08 7.24 13.23
CA ALA A 61 -6.20 6.54 12.31
C ALA A 61 -6.76 5.17 11.94
N GLY A 62 -7.26 4.44 12.93
CA GLY A 62 -7.90 3.14 12.70
C GLY A 62 -9.11 3.23 11.79
N ALA A 63 -9.96 4.23 11.99
CA ALA A 63 -11.13 4.45 11.15
C ALA A 63 -10.73 4.77 9.70
N ILE A 64 -9.70 5.58 9.51
CA ILE A 64 -9.18 5.90 8.18
C ILE A 64 -8.65 4.65 7.48
N VAL A 65 -7.85 3.84 8.15
CA VAL A 65 -7.30 2.61 7.59
C VAL A 65 -8.42 1.65 7.16
N ARG A 66 -9.43 1.46 7.99
CA ARG A 66 -10.59 0.60 7.64
C ARG A 66 -11.36 1.16 6.45
N ALA A 67 -11.56 2.48 6.42
CA ALA A 67 -12.28 3.12 5.30
C ALA A 67 -11.52 2.97 3.98
N ILE A 68 -10.20 3.11 3.99
CA ILE A 68 -9.36 2.91 2.81
C ILE A 68 -9.45 1.45 2.34
N CYS A 69 -9.36 0.48 3.24
CA CYS A 69 -9.47 -0.93 2.88
C CYS A 69 -10.83 -1.25 2.25
N ASN A 70 -11.92 -0.75 2.83
CA ASN A 70 -13.26 -0.94 2.29
C ASN A 70 -13.42 -0.31 0.91
N LEU A 71 -12.92 0.90 0.73
CA LEU A 71 -12.94 1.60 -0.54
C LEU A 71 -12.17 0.83 -1.63
N CYS A 72 -10.97 0.39 -1.30
CA CYS A 72 -10.12 -0.36 -2.23
C CYS A 72 -10.76 -1.70 -2.62
N GLN A 73 -11.40 -2.37 -1.68
CA GLN A 73 -12.14 -3.60 -1.96
C GLN A 73 -13.25 -3.37 -2.99
N ALA A 74 -13.97 -2.25 -2.86
CA ALA A 74 -15.03 -1.89 -3.81
C ALA A 74 -14.50 -1.65 -5.23
N PHE A 75 -13.25 -1.20 -5.37
CA PHE A 75 -12.57 -0.99 -6.65
C PHE A 75 -11.71 -2.18 -7.08
N SER A 76 -11.73 -3.29 -6.37
CA SER A 76 -10.91 -4.48 -6.63
C SER A 76 -9.40 -4.18 -6.60
N LEU A 77 -9.00 -3.29 -5.70
CA LEU A 77 -7.60 -2.91 -5.49
C LEU A 77 -7.04 -3.65 -4.28
N SER A 78 -5.79 -4.08 -4.36
CA SER A 78 -5.07 -4.57 -3.19
C SER A 78 -4.53 -3.40 -2.36
N VAL A 79 -4.31 -3.63 -1.08
CA VAL A 79 -3.83 -2.60 -0.16
C VAL A 79 -2.55 -3.07 0.52
N THR A 80 -1.53 -2.22 0.51
CA THR A 80 -0.29 -2.39 1.27
C THR A 80 -0.26 -1.37 2.41
N ALA A 81 -0.07 -1.83 3.64
CA ALA A 81 0.19 -0.94 4.76
C ALA A 81 1.70 -0.75 4.93
N GLU A 82 2.15 0.50 4.96
CA GLU A 82 3.56 0.84 5.13
C GLU A 82 3.89 1.21 6.57
N GLY A 83 5.15 1.03 6.94
CA GLY A 83 5.64 1.48 8.24
C GLY A 83 5.21 0.62 9.42
N ILE A 84 4.96 -0.65 9.21
CA ILE A 84 4.65 -1.58 10.30
C ILE A 84 5.91 -1.84 11.12
N GLU A 85 5.87 -1.48 12.39
CA GLU A 85 7.00 -1.64 13.32
C GLU A 85 6.68 -2.57 14.48
N THR A 86 5.40 -2.78 14.80
CA THR A 86 4.95 -3.58 15.95
C THR A 86 3.97 -4.65 15.54
N ASP A 87 3.89 -5.70 16.34
CA ASP A 87 2.92 -6.78 16.12
C ASP A 87 1.46 -6.32 16.24
N PRO A 88 1.08 -5.46 17.19
CA PRO A 88 -0.28 -4.92 17.22
C PRO A 88 -0.68 -4.16 15.95
N GLN A 89 0.25 -3.41 15.36
CA GLN A 89 0.00 -2.75 14.06
C GLN A 89 -0.24 -3.78 12.96
N ARG A 90 0.60 -4.79 12.89
CA ARG A 90 0.46 -5.89 11.91
C ARG A 90 -0.90 -6.58 12.02
N VAL A 91 -1.32 -6.91 13.22
CA VAL A 91 -2.63 -7.53 13.46
C VAL A 91 -3.76 -6.62 13.01
N PHE A 92 -3.68 -5.33 13.39
CA PHE A 92 -4.72 -4.35 13.04
C PHE A 92 -4.90 -4.22 11.53
N VAL A 93 -3.80 -4.02 10.77
CA VAL A 93 -3.90 -3.81 9.32
C VAL A 93 -4.39 -5.08 8.61
N LYS A 94 -4.01 -6.25 9.09
CA LYS A 94 -4.50 -7.52 8.58
C LYS A 94 -6.01 -7.66 8.78
N GLU A 95 -6.50 -7.39 9.97
CA GLU A 95 -7.93 -7.46 10.29
C GLU A 95 -8.74 -6.39 9.55
N ALA A 96 -8.14 -5.23 9.29
CA ALA A 96 -8.77 -4.17 8.51
C ALA A 96 -8.94 -4.52 7.02
N GLY A 97 -8.18 -5.50 6.52
CA GLY A 97 -8.29 -5.97 5.15
C GLY A 97 -7.10 -5.66 4.24
N CYS A 98 -5.95 -5.23 4.81
CA CYS A 98 -4.75 -5.05 4.03
C CYS A 98 -4.23 -6.40 3.51
N SER A 99 -3.93 -6.45 2.21
CA SER A 99 -3.42 -7.66 1.54
C SER A 99 -1.93 -7.88 1.81
N PHE A 100 -1.20 -6.78 1.99
CA PHE A 100 0.27 -6.77 2.15
C PHE A 100 0.68 -5.82 3.26
N GLY A 101 1.81 -6.13 3.88
CA GLY A 101 2.44 -5.27 4.89
C GLY A 101 3.90 -5.06 4.60
N GLN A 102 4.39 -3.86 4.90
CA GLN A 102 5.78 -3.45 4.75
C GLN A 102 6.21 -2.68 5.99
N GLY A 103 7.40 -2.92 6.47
CA GLY A 103 7.94 -2.18 7.60
C GLY A 103 9.07 -2.91 8.31
N TYR A 104 9.67 -2.23 9.28
CA TYR A 104 10.85 -2.72 10.01
C TYR A 104 10.54 -3.91 10.91
N LEU A 105 9.27 -4.16 11.21
CA LEU A 105 8.88 -5.40 11.90
C LEU A 105 9.34 -6.64 11.13
N PHE A 106 9.27 -6.59 9.81
CA PHE A 106 9.68 -7.71 8.94
C PHE A 106 11.16 -7.67 8.64
N ALA A 107 11.64 -6.55 8.10
CA ALA A 107 13.05 -6.30 7.82
C ALA A 107 13.25 -4.82 7.45
N ALA A 108 14.44 -4.28 7.75
CA ALA A 108 14.86 -3.01 7.20
C ALA A 108 15.29 -3.17 5.73
N PRO A 109 15.33 -2.10 4.93
CA PRO A 109 15.88 -2.16 3.58
C PRO A 109 17.28 -2.77 3.57
N MET A 110 17.58 -3.59 2.58
CA MET A 110 18.84 -4.32 2.50
C MET A 110 19.33 -4.43 1.07
N PRO A 111 20.66 -4.62 0.87
CA PRO A 111 21.20 -4.89 -0.46
C PRO A 111 20.67 -6.20 -1.05
N LEU A 112 20.78 -6.33 -2.37
CA LEU A 112 20.25 -7.48 -3.10
C LEU A 112 20.76 -8.81 -2.57
N GLU A 113 22.06 -8.93 -2.28
CA GLU A 113 22.64 -10.17 -1.73
C GLU A 113 21.98 -10.58 -0.41
N SER A 114 21.82 -9.63 0.50
CA SER A 114 21.17 -9.85 1.80
C SER A 114 19.71 -10.24 1.62
N PHE A 115 19.03 -9.60 0.68
CA PHE A 115 17.64 -9.90 0.37
C PHE A 115 17.47 -11.33 -0.19
N MET A 116 18.36 -11.75 -1.06
CA MET A 116 18.33 -13.12 -1.59
C MET A 116 18.53 -14.16 -0.48
N ALA A 117 19.46 -13.92 0.43
CA ALA A 117 19.69 -14.79 1.60
C ALA A 117 18.46 -14.81 2.52
N TYR A 118 17.82 -13.65 2.75
CA TYR A 118 16.59 -13.53 3.52
C TYR A 118 15.46 -14.37 2.91
N LEU A 119 15.28 -14.29 1.60
CA LEU A 119 14.27 -15.09 0.90
C LEU A 119 14.51 -16.59 1.02
N ASP A 120 15.76 -17.01 0.91
CA ASP A 120 16.11 -18.42 1.07
C ASP A 120 15.79 -18.95 2.47
N GLN A 121 16.06 -18.15 3.51
CA GLN A 121 15.68 -18.48 4.88
C GLN A 121 14.17 -18.59 5.06
N MET A 122 13.42 -17.65 4.47
CA MET A 122 11.96 -17.67 4.54
C MET A 122 11.35 -18.88 3.84
N ARG A 123 11.94 -19.33 2.75
CA ARG A 123 11.51 -20.53 2.01
C ARG A 123 11.83 -21.83 2.75
N ALA A 124 12.88 -21.83 3.55
CA ALA A 124 13.31 -23.00 4.33
C ALA A 124 12.50 -23.20 5.62
N ALA A 125 11.79 -22.18 6.06
CA ALA A 125 11.01 -22.21 7.30
C ALA A 125 9.65 -22.91 7.14
#